data_ae32030e986e41fe22aea1368a72c34e
#
_entry.id   ae32030e986e41fe22aea1368a72c34e
#
_cell.length_a   1.000
_cell.length_b   1.000
_cell.length_c   1.000
_cell.angle_alpha   90.00
_cell.angle_beta   90.00
_cell.angle_gamma   90.00
#
_symmetry.space_group_name_H-M   'P 1'
#
loop_
_entity.id
_entity.type
_entity.pdbx_description
1 polymer ?
#
loop_
_entity_poly.entity_id
_entity_poly.type
_entity_poly.pdbx_seq_one_letter_code
_entity_poly.pdbx_strand_id
1 'polypeptide(L)'
;MKSKLWVIALFSLAILGCKENNKTTTEAKESTAVTKDVQTYSQTTELPEGLHTPDIVETTIGTLNFMDGAPSKETAELVYENLDKMRGVDAFLKCMSAASVRQLMVGPEVLGTNHNNKVLIYDNLMDSKPYFLTGNTSTLYVLPTFNLKETGATVIEVPPGMLGAFNDAWFRYMQDVGPMGPDKGKGGKFLLLPPDYEGDIPTGYYVVKSPTYRVWTFMRGSIANGIEAGAKNVTENLKIYPLAEKDNPKKMEFISGS
;
A
#
# COMPACT_ATOMS: atom_id res chain seq x y z
N MET A 1 10.29 -58.06 5.60
CA MET A 1 10.76 -58.36 4.22
C MET A 1 10.14 -57.37 3.24
N LYS A 2 10.94 -56.82 2.34
CA LYS A 2 10.72 -55.94 1.19
C LYS A 2 10.77 -54.43 1.50
N SER A 3 12.01 -53.96 1.34
CA SER A 3 12.46 -52.62 1.11
C SER A 3 11.85 -52.02 -0.16
N LYS A 4 11.40 -50.77 -0.11
CA LYS A 4 11.25 -49.95 -1.33
C LYS A 4 12.12 -48.69 -1.18
N LEU A 5 13.23 -48.73 -1.90
CA LEU A 5 14.05 -47.57 -2.24
C LEU A 5 13.16 -46.53 -2.97
N TRP A 6 13.18 -45.28 -2.51
CA TRP A 6 12.75 -44.15 -3.29
C TRP A 6 13.96 -43.44 -3.84
N VAL A 7 14.05 -43.45 -5.16
CA VAL A 7 15.06 -42.76 -5.96
C VAL A 7 14.74 -41.26 -5.94
N ILE A 8 15.67 -40.49 -5.37
CA ILE A 8 15.68 -39.04 -5.46
C ILE A 8 16.23 -38.67 -6.83
N ALA A 9 15.37 -38.22 -7.76
CA ALA A 9 15.80 -37.65 -9.01
C ALA A 9 16.23 -36.20 -8.77
N LEU A 10 17.54 -35.96 -8.79
CA LEU A 10 18.10 -34.60 -8.89
C LEU A 10 17.77 -34.04 -10.28
N PHE A 11 16.94 -33.01 -10.32
CA PHE A 11 16.70 -32.19 -11.52
C PHE A 11 17.82 -31.14 -11.58
N SER A 12 18.88 -31.44 -12.32
CA SER A 12 19.91 -30.45 -12.68
C SER A 12 19.35 -29.53 -13.75
N LEU A 13 19.04 -28.29 -13.38
CA LEU A 13 18.72 -27.23 -14.34
C LEU A 13 20.02 -26.82 -15.07
N ALA A 14 20.17 -27.28 -16.30
CA ALA A 14 21.18 -26.78 -17.19
C ALA A 14 20.84 -25.38 -17.67
N ILE A 15 21.57 -24.38 -17.19
CA ILE A 15 21.55 -23.03 -17.72
C ILE A 15 22.28 -23.06 -19.06
N LEU A 16 21.54 -23.08 -20.15
CA LEU A 16 22.06 -22.85 -21.50
C LEU A 16 22.41 -21.38 -21.65
N GLY A 17 23.66 -21.03 -21.37
CA GLY A 17 24.25 -19.77 -21.76
C GLY A 17 24.39 -19.74 -23.28
N CYS A 18 23.76 -18.80 -23.94
CA CYS A 18 24.01 -18.48 -25.33
C CYS A 18 25.47 -18.06 -25.48
N LYS A 19 26.23 -18.89 -26.16
CA LYS A 19 27.60 -18.60 -26.60
C LYS A 19 27.49 -17.91 -27.96
N GLU A 20 27.52 -16.61 -27.97
CA GLU A 20 27.69 -15.84 -29.20
C GLU A 20 29.15 -15.92 -29.63
N ASN A 21 29.41 -16.76 -30.64
CA ASN A 21 30.65 -16.75 -31.37
C ASN A 21 30.54 -15.69 -32.48
N ASN A 22 31.01 -14.50 -32.22
CA ASN A 22 31.40 -13.59 -33.27
C ASN A 22 32.88 -13.21 -33.09
N LYS A 23 33.74 -14.00 -33.67
CA LYS A 23 35.07 -13.54 -34.06
C LYS A 23 34.92 -12.63 -35.27
N THR A 24 34.69 -11.35 -35.03
CA THR A 24 35.01 -10.31 -36.00
C THR A 24 36.20 -9.57 -35.40
N THR A 25 37.34 -9.90 -35.92
CA THR A 25 38.59 -9.16 -35.72
C THR A 25 38.38 -7.81 -36.40
N THR A 26 37.85 -6.85 -35.65
CA THR A 26 37.87 -5.46 -36.06
C THR A 26 39.14 -4.88 -35.49
N GLU A 27 40.12 -4.69 -36.37
CA GLU A 27 41.27 -3.86 -36.09
C GLU A 27 40.75 -2.56 -35.45
N ALA A 28 41.19 -2.30 -34.23
CA ALA A 28 41.01 -1.00 -33.61
C ALA A 28 41.71 0.02 -34.46
N LYS A 29 40.96 0.68 -35.35
CA LYS A 29 41.38 1.95 -35.88
C LYS A 29 41.57 2.87 -34.68
N GLU A 30 42.80 3.14 -34.37
CA GLU A 30 43.22 4.25 -33.54
C GLU A 30 42.47 5.48 -34.07
N SER A 31 41.41 5.85 -33.32
CA SER A 31 40.76 7.12 -33.50
C SER A 31 41.78 8.16 -33.10
N THR A 32 42.48 8.65 -34.09
CA THR A 32 43.17 9.92 -33.95
C THR A 32 42.12 10.91 -33.54
N ALA A 33 42.12 11.21 -32.20
CA ALA A 33 41.36 12.32 -31.67
C ALA A 33 41.84 13.55 -32.43
N VAL A 34 40.97 14.01 -33.34
CA VAL A 34 41.11 15.33 -33.90
C VAL A 34 40.90 16.26 -32.75
N THR A 35 42.00 16.67 -32.12
CA THR A 35 42.04 17.85 -31.27
C THR A 35 41.67 19.02 -32.17
N LYS A 36 40.38 19.27 -32.32
CA LYS A 36 39.92 20.57 -32.76
C LYS A 36 40.53 21.54 -31.79
N ASP A 37 41.44 22.40 -32.28
CA ASP A 37 41.86 23.57 -31.57
C ASP A 37 40.60 24.33 -31.16
N VAL A 38 40.20 24.18 -29.90
CA VAL A 38 39.07 24.92 -29.37
C VAL A 38 39.53 26.33 -29.26
N GLN A 39 39.07 27.17 -30.15
CA GLN A 39 39.40 28.59 -30.15
C GLN A 39 38.86 29.19 -28.85
N THR A 40 39.73 29.40 -27.90
CA THR A 40 39.38 30.07 -26.64
C THR A 40 39.31 31.57 -26.90
N TYR A 41 38.13 32.14 -26.68
CA TYR A 41 37.94 33.58 -26.71
C TYR A 41 38.20 34.11 -25.31
N SER A 42 39.09 35.11 -25.21
CA SER A 42 39.25 35.81 -23.94
C SER A 42 38.02 36.63 -23.63
N GLN A 43 37.48 36.48 -22.47
CA GLN A 43 36.35 37.26 -21.99
C GLN A 43 36.83 38.69 -21.77
N THR A 44 36.28 39.66 -22.53
CA THR A 44 36.68 41.05 -22.49
C THR A 44 35.80 41.94 -21.61
N THR A 45 34.70 41.37 -21.09
CA THR A 45 33.74 42.06 -20.23
C THR A 45 33.80 41.46 -18.83
N GLU A 46 34.02 42.26 -17.80
CA GLU A 46 33.91 41.83 -16.42
C GLU A 46 32.46 41.39 -16.13
N LEU A 47 32.29 40.18 -15.61
CA LEU A 47 31.00 39.73 -15.12
C LEU A 47 30.71 40.40 -13.78
N PRO A 48 29.49 40.92 -13.56
CA PRO A 48 29.11 41.46 -12.28
C PRO A 48 29.27 40.42 -11.14
N GLU A 49 29.70 40.89 -9.98
CA GLU A 49 29.72 40.05 -8.77
C GLU A 49 28.35 39.42 -8.54
N GLY A 50 28.31 38.13 -8.29
CA GLY A 50 27.06 37.36 -8.11
C GLY A 50 26.52 36.66 -9.36
N LEU A 51 27.09 36.90 -10.56
CA LEU A 51 26.83 36.08 -11.75
C LEU A 51 27.86 34.95 -11.94
N HIS A 52 28.89 34.93 -11.13
CA HIS A 52 29.85 33.82 -11.11
C HIS A 52 29.28 32.66 -10.27
N THR A 53 29.30 31.49 -10.83
CA THR A 53 29.14 30.27 -10.03
C THR A 53 30.46 30.05 -9.27
N PRO A 54 30.46 29.98 -7.94
CA PRO A 54 31.68 29.71 -7.19
C PRO A 54 32.24 28.33 -7.52
N ASP A 55 33.53 28.19 -7.63
CA ASP A 55 34.20 26.91 -7.89
C ASP A 55 34.15 25.97 -6.70
N ILE A 56 33.98 26.50 -5.50
CA ILE A 56 33.92 25.74 -4.24
C ILE A 56 32.73 26.23 -3.42
N VAL A 57 31.88 25.28 -2.99
CA VAL A 57 30.74 25.57 -2.13
C VAL A 57 30.78 24.63 -0.92
N GLU A 58 30.89 25.21 0.26
CA GLU A 58 30.82 24.50 1.52
C GLU A 58 29.35 24.24 1.88
N THR A 59 29.01 22.97 2.12
CA THR A 59 27.64 22.54 2.45
C THR A 59 27.62 21.58 3.64
N THR A 60 26.42 21.31 4.15
CA THR A 60 26.23 20.34 5.23
C THR A 60 26.52 18.88 4.80
N ILE A 61 26.59 18.62 3.49
CA ILE A 61 26.92 17.28 2.96
C ILE A 61 28.40 17.17 2.55
N GLY A 62 29.14 18.25 2.61
CA GLY A 62 30.56 18.34 2.26
C GLY A 62 30.88 19.49 1.34
N THR A 63 32.13 19.56 0.93
CA THR A 63 32.64 20.57 -0.02
C THR A 63 32.29 20.12 -1.44
N LEU A 64 31.57 20.97 -2.17
CA LEU A 64 31.23 20.77 -3.57
C LEU A 64 32.17 21.56 -4.45
N ASN A 65 32.78 20.89 -5.44
CA ASN A 65 33.74 21.51 -6.37
C ASN A 65 33.11 21.59 -7.77
N PHE A 66 33.27 22.76 -8.38
CA PHE A 66 32.75 23.04 -9.72
C PHE A 66 33.88 23.60 -10.58
N MET A 67 33.73 23.50 -11.89
CA MET A 67 34.54 24.12 -12.89
C MET A 67 33.61 24.74 -13.93
N ASP A 68 33.64 26.07 -14.02
CA ASP A 68 32.71 26.82 -14.89
C ASP A 68 31.23 26.45 -14.70
N GLY A 69 30.81 26.21 -13.46
CA GLY A 69 29.46 25.81 -13.12
C GLY A 69 29.14 24.31 -13.30
N ALA A 70 30.08 23.54 -13.87
CA ALA A 70 29.93 22.10 -13.97
C ALA A 70 30.48 21.38 -12.72
N PRO A 71 29.75 20.49 -12.06
CA PRO A 71 30.25 19.78 -10.88
C PRO A 71 31.40 18.84 -11.25
N SER A 72 32.33 18.64 -10.34
CA SER A 72 33.31 17.56 -10.45
C SER A 72 32.59 16.21 -10.35
N LYS A 73 33.24 15.14 -10.77
CA LYS A 73 32.68 13.79 -10.68
C LYS A 73 32.35 13.42 -9.23
N GLU A 74 33.28 13.73 -8.31
CA GLU A 74 33.12 13.46 -6.88
C GLU A 74 31.97 14.27 -6.28
N THR A 75 31.81 15.54 -6.69
CA THR A 75 30.68 16.38 -6.30
C THR A 75 29.36 15.80 -6.80
N ALA A 76 29.30 15.36 -8.06
CA ALA A 76 28.11 14.76 -8.61
C ALA A 76 27.73 13.45 -7.85
N GLU A 77 28.70 12.58 -7.60
CA GLU A 77 28.51 11.35 -6.82
C GLU A 77 27.99 11.66 -5.41
N LEU A 78 28.62 12.60 -4.69
CA LEU A 78 28.19 13.01 -3.34
C LEU A 78 26.76 13.55 -3.32
N VAL A 79 26.39 14.37 -4.29
CA VAL A 79 25.04 14.94 -4.39
C VAL A 79 24.01 13.86 -4.71
N TYR A 80 24.31 12.92 -5.62
CA TYR A 80 23.42 11.80 -5.93
C TYR A 80 23.25 10.84 -4.74
N GLU A 81 24.33 10.50 -4.04
CA GLU A 81 24.26 9.66 -2.83
C GLU A 81 23.37 10.31 -1.75
N ASN A 82 23.53 11.62 -1.55
CA ASN A 82 22.67 12.34 -0.61
C ASN A 82 21.21 12.36 -1.07
N LEU A 83 20.95 12.58 -2.35
CA LEU A 83 19.62 12.55 -2.94
C LEU A 83 18.95 11.16 -2.74
N ASP A 84 19.68 10.09 -2.97
CA ASP A 84 19.17 8.72 -2.80
C ASP A 84 18.89 8.39 -1.33
N LYS A 85 19.74 8.87 -0.42
CA LYS A 85 19.49 8.78 1.02
C LYS A 85 18.22 9.53 1.42
N MET A 86 18.02 10.75 0.92
CA MET A 86 16.82 11.54 1.19
C MET A 86 15.56 10.87 0.63
N ARG A 87 15.64 10.31 -0.59
CA ARG A 87 14.55 9.53 -1.21
C ARG A 87 14.24 8.28 -0.41
N GLY A 88 15.26 7.60 0.11
CA GLY A 88 15.08 6.44 0.99
C GLY A 88 14.32 6.77 2.27
N VAL A 89 14.69 7.87 2.93
CA VAL A 89 13.99 8.38 4.12
C VAL A 89 12.54 8.76 3.79
N ASP A 90 12.32 9.48 2.69
CA ASP A 90 10.98 9.88 2.25
C ASP A 90 10.09 8.66 1.95
N ALA A 91 10.63 7.66 1.23
CA ALA A 91 9.93 6.40 0.98
C ALA A 91 9.59 5.67 2.27
N PHE A 92 10.54 5.56 3.22
CA PHE A 92 10.30 4.94 4.51
C PHE A 92 9.15 5.62 5.26
N LEU A 93 9.18 6.94 5.39
CA LEU A 93 8.16 7.70 6.10
C LEU A 93 6.79 7.58 5.42
N LYS A 94 6.73 7.65 4.10
CA LYS A 94 5.48 7.51 3.33
C LYS A 94 4.90 6.09 3.41
N CYS A 95 5.74 5.06 3.45
CA CYS A 95 5.29 3.68 3.50
C CYS A 95 4.88 3.21 4.90
N MET A 96 5.17 3.95 5.97
CA MET A 96 4.81 3.56 7.35
C MET A 96 3.31 3.29 7.50
N SER A 97 2.46 4.16 6.97
CA SER A 97 1.00 3.99 7.07
C SER A 97 0.51 2.75 6.32
N ALA A 98 1.03 2.51 5.11
CA ALA A 98 0.69 1.33 4.33
C ALA A 98 1.15 0.03 5.01
N ALA A 99 2.35 0.02 5.57
CA ALA A 99 2.86 -1.13 6.33
C ALA A 99 2.00 -1.41 7.57
N SER A 100 1.61 -0.36 8.31
CA SER A 100 0.74 -0.47 9.49
C SER A 100 -0.63 -1.00 9.13
N VAL A 101 -1.28 -0.46 8.10
CA VAL A 101 -2.59 -0.94 7.62
C VAL A 101 -2.49 -2.39 7.16
N ARG A 102 -1.41 -2.76 6.45
CA ARG A 102 -1.21 -4.16 6.03
C ARG A 102 -1.13 -5.10 7.24
N GLN A 103 -0.45 -4.72 8.31
CA GLN A 103 -0.40 -5.53 9.52
C GLN A 103 -1.75 -5.64 10.23
N LEU A 104 -2.54 -4.56 10.27
CA LEU A 104 -3.92 -4.60 10.79
C LEU A 104 -4.83 -5.55 9.99
N MET A 105 -4.53 -5.78 8.71
CA MET A 105 -5.25 -6.75 7.88
C MET A 105 -4.71 -8.17 8.08
N VAL A 106 -3.40 -8.36 8.21
CA VAL A 106 -2.76 -9.67 8.38
C VAL A 106 -3.17 -10.33 9.69
N GLY A 107 -3.30 -9.56 10.78
CA GLY A 107 -3.72 -10.08 12.07
C GLY A 107 -5.03 -10.88 11.97
N PRO A 108 -6.14 -10.27 11.52
CA PRO A 108 -7.39 -10.98 11.26
C PRO A 108 -7.26 -12.13 10.23
N GLU A 109 -6.47 -11.95 9.15
CA GLU A 109 -6.26 -13.00 8.13
C GLU A 109 -5.65 -14.28 8.76
N VAL A 110 -4.68 -14.13 9.68
CA VAL A 110 -4.07 -15.26 10.42
C VAL A 110 -5.09 -15.98 11.30
N LEU A 111 -6.07 -15.23 11.84
CA LEU A 111 -7.18 -15.82 12.62
C LEU A 111 -8.26 -16.46 11.74
N GLY A 112 -8.15 -16.36 10.42
CA GLY A 112 -9.04 -17.04 9.49
C GLY A 112 -9.97 -16.13 8.67
N THR A 113 -9.83 -14.78 8.77
CA THR A 113 -10.63 -13.84 7.96
C THR A 113 -10.08 -13.65 6.54
N ASN A 114 -9.67 -14.72 5.91
CA ASN A 114 -9.04 -14.70 4.58
C ASN A 114 -10.04 -14.56 3.40
N HIS A 115 -11.32 -14.42 3.70
CA HIS A 115 -12.39 -14.19 2.72
C HIS A 115 -13.32 -13.07 3.17
N ASN A 116 -13.92 -12.34 2.25
CA ASN A 116 -14.78 -11.20 2.57
C ASN A 116 -15.99 -11.53 3.46
N ASN A 117 -16.52 -12.77 3.39
CA ASN A 117 -17.61 -13.21 4.25
C ASN A 117 -17.17 -13.66 5.66
N LYS A 118 -15.88 -13.53 6.00
CA LYS A 118 -15.33 -13.84 7.32
C LYS A 118 -14.83 -12.58 8.00
N VAL A 119 -15.36 -12.29 9.18
CA VAL A 119 -15.08 -11.03 9.88
C VAL A 119 -14.65 -11.31 11.31
N LEU A 120 -13.56 -10.64 11.72
CA LEU A 120 -13.16 -10.63 13.12
C LEU A 120 -14.05 -9.65 13.89
N ILE A 121 -14.64 -10.16 14.99
CA ILE A 121 -15.46 -9.37 15.91
C ILE A 121 -14.93 -9.53 17.33
N TYR A 122 -14.85 -8.45 18.07
CA TYR A 122 -14.70 -8.49 19.52
C TYR A 122 -16.10 -8.39 20.10
N ASP A 123 -16.73 -9.56 20.28
CA ASP A 123 -18.11 -9.74 20.73
C ASP A 123 -18.27 -9.58 22.24
N ASN A 124 -17.15 -9.58 22.99
CA ASN A 124 -17.01 -8.99 24.32
C ASN A 124 -16.21 -7.70 24.24
N LEU A 125 -16.17 -6.93 25.33
CA LEU A 125 -15.36 -5.73 25.37
C LEU A 125 -13.88 -6.09 25.33
N MET A 126 -13.12 -5.38 24.50
CA MET A 126 -11.69 -5.58 24.37
C MET A 126 -10.98 -5.30 25.70
N ASP A 127 -10.04 -6.15 26.06
CA ASP A 127 -9.12 -5.94 27.19
C ASP A 127 -7.77 -5.36 26.69
N SER A 128 -6.73 -5.42 27.52
CA SER A 128 -5.40 -4.90 27.22
C SER A 128 -4.50 -5.87 26.42
N LYS A 129 -4.96 -7.08 26.08
CA LYS A 129 -4.15 -8.08 25.40
C LYS A 129 -3.93 -7.79 23.90
N PRO A 130 -4.96 -7.36 23.14
CA PRO A 130 -4.77 -7.00 21.74
C PRO A 130 -3.84 -5.80 21.59
N TYR A 131 -2.91 -5.87 20.61
CA TYR A 131 -1.98 -4.79 20.30
C TYR A 131 -2.64 -3.63 19.55
N PHE A 132 -3.79 -3.15 20.04
CA PHE A 132 -4.43 -1.94 19.55
C PHE A 132 -4.03 -0.75 20.38
N LEU A 133 -3.29 0.16 19.79
CA LEU A 133 -2.74 1.30 20.51
C LEU A 133 -3.81 2.22 21.12
N THR A 134 -4.96 2.32 20.46
CA THR A 134 -6.06 3.23 20.84
C THR A 134 -7.41 2.52 20.97
N GLY A 135 -7.39 1.22 21.25
CA GLY A 135 -8.59 0.45 21.52
C GLY A 135 -9.32 0.97 22.75
N ASN A 136 -10.66 0.88 22.77
CA ASN A 136 -11.48 1.20 23.95
C ASN A 136 -12.20 -0.03 24.46
N THR A 137 -12.68 0.04 25.69
CA THR A 137 -13.41 -1.00 26.40
C THR A 137 -14.90 -0.68 26.53
N SER A 138 -15.43 0.22 25.70
CA SER A 138 -16.80 0.73 25.80
C SER A 138 -17.64 0.50 24.53
N THR A 139 -17.08 -0.13 23.49
CA THR A 139 -17.78 -0.49 22.27
C THR A 139 -17.32 -1.86 21.77
N LEU A 140 -18.14 -2.54 21.00
CA LEU A 140 -17.71 -3.70 20.23
C LEU A 140 -16.86 -3.26 19.05
N TYR A 141 -15.89 -4.08 18.66
CA TYR A 141 -15.12 -3.85 17.44
C TYR A 141 -15.44 -4.89 16.38
N VAL A 142 -15.54 -4.41 15.14
CA VAL A 142 -15.80 -5.24 13.95
C VAL A 142 -14.79 -4.83 12.89
N LEU A 143 -13.97 -5.78 12.43
CA LEU A 143 -12.82 -5.54 11.57
C LEU A 143 -12.96 -6.30 10.24
N PRO A 144 -13.81 -5.85 9.34
CA PRO A 144 -13.83 -6.41 7.98
C PRO A 144 -12.65 -5.86 7.18
N THR A 145 -12.07 -6.72 6.38
CA THR A 145 -11.01 -6.40 5.43
C THR A 145 -11.45 -6.81 4.03
N PHE A 146 -11.04 -6.05 3.01
CA PHE A 146 -11.48 -6.27 1.65
C PHE A 146 -10.31 -6.39 0.70
N ASN A 147 -10.40 -7.35 -0.23
CA ASN A 147 -9.51 -7.50 -1.35
C ASN A 147 -10.30 -7.36 -2.67
N LEU A 148 -10.51 -6.12 -3.08
CA LEU A 148 -11.30 -5.80 -4.27
C LEU A 148 -10.66 -6.29 -5.58
N LYS A 149 -9.37 -6.68 -5.56
CA LYS A 149 -8.73 -7.32 -6.71
C LYS A 149 -9.27 -8.72 -6.97
N GLU A 150 -9.64 -9.42 -5.91
CA GLU A 150 -10.18 -10.79 -5.99
C GLU A 150 -11.70 -10.80 -6.14
N THR A 151 -12.39 -9.87 -5.46
CA THR A 151 -13.85 -9.89 -5.36
C THR A 151 -14.55 -8.93 -6.32
N GLY A 152 -13.80 -8.00 -6.91
CA GLY A 152 -14.38 -6.89 -7.69
C GLY A 152 -15.17 -5.93 -6.80
N ALA A 153 -16.19 -5.32 -7.36
CA ALA A 153 -17.12 -4.48 -6.63
C ALA A 153 -17.76 -5.27 -5.49
N THR A 154 -17.69 -4.75 -4.26
CA THR A 154 -18.10 -5.48 -3.06
C THR A 154 -19.10 -4.69 -2.26
N VAL A 155 -20.20 -5.35 -1.88
CA VAL A 155 -21.24 -4.77 -1.02
C VAL A 155 -20.94 -5.09 0.42
N ILE A 156 -21.14 -4.11 1.29
CA ILE A 156 -21.26 -4.28 2.74
C ILE A 156 -22.60 -3.71 3.20
N GLU A 157 -23.45 -4.56 3.75
CA GLU A 157 -24.69 -4.15 4.42
C GLU A 157 -24.35 -3.88 5.88
N VAL A 158 -24.30 -2.62 6.24
CA VAL A 158 -23.94 -2.17 7.59
C VAL A 158 -25.18 -2.11 8.47
N PRO A 159 -25.18 -2.74 9.65
CA PRO A 159 -26.29 -2.64 10.61
C PRO A 159 -26.49 -1.20 11.12
N PRO A 160 -27.66 -0.86 11.65
CA PRO A 160 -27.86 0.39 12.37
C PRO A 160 -27.00 0.44 13.65
N GLY A 161 -26.66 1.66 14.08
CA GLY A 161 -25.89 1.87 15.33
C GLY A 161 -24.38 1.58 15.21
N MET A 162 -23.88 1.39 13.99
CA MET A 162 -22.44 1.30 13.74
C MET A 162 -21.81 2.69 13.63
N LEU A 163 -20.52 2.75 13.96
CA LEU A 163 -19.66 3.94 13.79
C LEU A 163 -18.31 3.51 13.24
N GLY A 164 -17.88 4.11 12.16
CA GLY A 164 -16.57 3.81 11.56
C GLY A 164 -16.32 4.59 10.28
N ALA A 165 -15.26 4.21 9.58
CA ALA A 165 -14.95 4.76 8.27
C ALA A 165 -14.27 3.72 7.38
N PHE A 166 -14.47 3.83 6.08
CA PHE A 166 -13.67 3.12 5.09
C PHE A 166 -12.38 3.89 4.82
N ASN A 167 -11.29 3.17 4.79
CA ASN A 167 -9.96 3.68 4.50
C ASN A 167 -9.29 2.83 3.43
N ASP A 168 -8.44 3.47 2.64
CA ASP A 168 -7.64 2.76 1.64
C ASP A 168 -6.41 2.06 2.26
N ALA A 169 -5.58 1.42 1.42
CA ALA A 169 -4.37 0.71 1.86
C ALA A 169 -3.30 1.61 2.50
N TRP A 170 -3.41 2.93 2.37
CA TRP A 170 -2.53 3.95 2.96
C TRP A 170 -3.13 4.63 4.17
N PHE A 171 -4.24 4.12 4.70
CA PHE A 171 -5.03 4.72 5.78
C PHE A 171 -5.64 6.08 5.40
N ARG A 172 -5.82 6.35 4.10
CA ARG A 172 -6.50 7.57 3.67
C ARG A 172 -8.01 7.38 3.78
N TYR A 173 -8.65 8.36 4.36
CA TYR A 173 -10.10 8.40 4.52
C TYR A 173 -10.82 8.35 3.16
N MET A 174 -11.91 7.59 3.10
CA MET A 174 -12.79 7.53 1.94
C MET A 174 -14.24 7.89 2.25
N GLN A 175 -14.85 7.28 3.29
CA GLN A 175 -16.24 7.49 3.60
C GLN A 175 -16.57 7.09 5.03
N ASP A 176 -17.31 7.90 5.75
CA ASP A 176 -17.85 7.55 7.07
C ASP A 176 -19.01 6.54 6.97
N VAL A 177 -19.12 5.76 8.05
CA VAL A 177 -20.25 4.88 8.39
C VAL A 177 -20.84 5.37 9.71
N GLY A 178 -22.14 5.42 9.81
CA GLY A 178 -22.81 5.81 11.06
C GLY A 178 -23.29 7.28 11.05
N PRO A 179 -23.39 7.92 12.24
CA PRO A 179 -24.02 9.25 12.35
C PRO A 179 -23.43 10.32 11.45
N MET A 180 -22.13 10.26 11.16
CA MET A 180 -21.43 11.19 10.27
C MET A 180 -21.47 10.74 8.80
N GLY A 181 -21.81 9.48 8.57
CA GLY A 181 -21.91 8.90 7.22
C GLY A 181 -23.20 9.24 6.49
N PRO A 182 -23.31 8.82 5.23
CA PRO A 182 -24.54 9.01 4.44
C PRO A 182 -25.72 8.24 5.01
N ASP A 183 -25.49 7.16 5.73
CA ASP A 183 -26.49 6.32 6.40
C ASP A 183 -27.09 6.96 7.66
N LYS A 184 -26.50 8.05 8.18
CA LYS A 184 -26.96 8.77 9.38
C LYS A 184 -27.20 7.87 10.60
N GLY A 185 -26.38 6.80 10.72
CA GLY A 185 -26.47 5.82 11.80
C GLY A 185 -27.62 4.82 11.66
N LYS A 186 -28.37 4.86 10.57
CA LYS A 186 -29.47 3.91 10.29
C LYS A 186 -28.99 2.60 9.66
N GLY A 187 -27.71 2.54 9.33
CA GLY A 187 -27.15 1.48 8.51
C GLY A 187 -27.52 1.61 7.04
N GLY A 188 -27.09 0.66 6.23
CA GLY A 188 -27.38 0.67 4.80
C GLY A 188 -26.38 -0.13 3.98
N LYS A 189 -26.57 -0.09 2.68
CA LYS A 189 -25.72 -0.83 1.73
C LYS A 189 -24.67 0.10 1.15
N PHE A 190 -23.42 -0.16 1.47
CA PHE A 190 -22.27 0.51 0.87
C PHE A 190 -21.71 -0.37 -0.25
N LEU A 191 -21.36 0.26 -1.36
CA LEU A 191 -20.74 -0.40 -2.51
C LEU A 191 -19.32 0.09 -2.67
N LEU A 192 -18.36 -0.77 -2.36
CA LEU A 192 -16.92 -0.52 -2.53
C LEU A 192 -16.54 -0.85 -3.97
N LEU A 193 -16.03 0.12 -4.70
CA LEU A 193 -15.57 -0.03 -6.08
C LEU A 193 -14.04 -0.06 -6.13
N PRO A 194 -13.43 -1.03 -6.85
CA PRO A 194 -12.00 -1.02 -7.09
C PRO A 194 -11.55 0.15 -7.99
N PRO A 195 -10.25 0.46 -8.04
CA PRO A 195 -9.72 1.60 -8.80
C PRO A 195 -10.07 1.59 -10.29
N ASP A 196 -10.19 0.42 -10.87
CA ASP A 196 -10.40 0.15 -12.30
C ASP A 196 -11.83 -0.31 -12.62
N TYR A 197 -12.80 0.00 -11.76
CA TYR A 197 -14.18 -0.41 -12.00
C TYR A 197 -14.82 0.39 -13.13
N GLU A 198 -15.21 -0.31 -14.19
CA GLU A 198 -15.89 0.24 -15.38
C GLU A 198 -17.35 -0.26 -15.53
N GLY A 199 -17.81 -1.09 -14.58
CA GLY A 199 -19.16 -1.66 -14.62
C GLY A 199 -20.25 -0.65 -14.23
N ASP A 200 -21.50 -1.06 -14.44
CA ASP A 200 -22.68 -0.29 -14.04
C ASP A 200 -22.77 -0.17 -12.51
N ILE A 201 -23.14 1.00 -12.05
CA ILE A 201 -23.37 1.28 -10.63
C ILE A 201 -24.89 1.23 -10.38
N PRO A 202 -25.40 0.17 -9.73
CA PRO A 202 -26.83 0.06 -9.45
C PRO A 202 -27.25 1.08 -8.41
N THR A 203 -28.54 1.45 -8.45
CA THR A 203 -29.15 2.33 -7.45
C THR A 203 -29.33 1.64 -6.10
N GLY A 204 -29.50 2.43 -5.03
CA GLY A 204 -29.76 1.91 -3.68
C GLY A 204 -28.50 1.61 -2.84
N TYR A 205 -27.34 2.05 -3.30
CA TYR A 205 -26.09 1.92 -2.56
C TYR A 205 -25.45 3.28 -2.26
N TYR A 206 -24.78 3.37 -1.13
CA TYR A 206 -23.79 4.41 -0.87
C TYR A 206 -22.48 4.00 -1.52
N VAL A 207 -22.10 4.69 -2.59
CA VAL A 207 -20.95 4.31 -3.42
C VAL A 207 -19.65 4.85 -2.82
N VAL A 208 -18.68 3.97 -2.64
CA VAL A 208 -17.33 4.29 -2.13
C VAL A 208 -16.31 3.87 -3.19
N LYS A 209 -15.74 4.83 -3.90
CA LYS A 209 -14.67 4.58 -4.87
C LYS A 209 -13.34 4.48 -4.15
N SER A 210 -12.70 3.31 -4.20
CA SER A 210 -11.39 3.10 -3.58
C SER A 210 -10.26 3.39 -4.57
N PRO A 211 -9.23 4.15 -4.20
CA PRO A 211 -8.03 4.31 -5.01
C PRO A 211 -7.07 3.11 -4.91
N THR A 212 -7.37 2.13 -4.07
CA THR A 212 -6.58 0.92 -3.88
C THR A 212 -7.46 -0.33 -3.84
N TYR A 213 -6.90 -1.48 -4.23
CA TYR A 213 -7.64 -2.76 -4.16
C TYR A 213 -7.84 -3.26 -2.73
N ARG A 214 -6.97 -2.91 -1.81
CA ARG A 214 -7.15 -3.23 -0.40
C ARG A 214 -7.89 -2.09 0.28
N VAL A 215 -8.98 -2.44 0.96
CA VAL A 215 -9.79 -1.53 1.77
C VAL A 215 -9.83 -2.06 3.18
N TRP A 216 -9.72 -1.19 4.12
CA TRP A 216 -9.78 -1.48 5.53
C TRP A 216 -10.82 -0.62 6.21
N THR A 217 -11.56 -1.20 7.13
CA THR A 217 -12.47 -0.47 7.99
C THR A 217 -12.39 -0.99 9.42
N PHE A 218 -12.56 -0.08 10.34
CA PHE A 218 -12.58 -0.34 11.77
C PHE A 218 -13.90 0.19 12.31
N MET A 219 -14.87 -0.71 12.46
CA MET A 219 -16.21 -0.32 12.90
C MET A 219 -16.38 -0.61 14.40
N ARG A 220 -17.15 0.24 15.04
CA ARG A 220 -17.59 0.12 16.43
C ARG A 220 -19.09 -0.15 16.46
N GLY A 221 -19.49 -1.19 17.18
CA GLY A 221 -20.88 -1.50 17.44
C GLY A 221 -21.36 -0.88 18.76
N SER A 222 -22.55 -0.30 18.76
CA SER A 222 -23.17 0.24 19.97
C SER A 222 -23.53 -0.87 20.94
N ILE A 223 -23.27 -0.65 22.24
CA ILE A 223 -23.67 -1.50 23.35
C ILE A 223 -24.73 -0.84 24.24
N ALA A 224 -25.43 0.17 23.73
CA ALA A 224 -26.46 0.90 24.49
C ALA A 224 -27.56 -0.01 25.07
N ASN A 225 -27.84 -1.13 24.40
CA ASN A 225 -28.80 -2.15 24.82
C ASN A 225 -28.12 -3.42 25.41
N GLY A 226 -26.85 -3.31 25.81
CA GLY A 226 -26.04 -4.43 26.29
C GLY A 226 -25.12 -5.01 25.24
N ILE A 227 -24.07 -5.70 25.69
CA ILE A 227 -23.03 -6.30 24.84
C ILE A 227 -23.63 -7.38 23.93
N GLU A 228 -24.43 -8.29 24.49
CA GLU A 228 -25.08 -9.38 23.72
C GLU A 228 -25.97 -8.84 22.60
N ALA A 229 -26.77 -7.82 22.90
CA ALA A 229 -27.64 -7.19 21.90
C ALA A 229 -26.83 -6.50 20.80
N GLY A 230 -25.71 -5.85 21.14
CA GLY A 230 -24.79 -5.25 20.19
C GLY A 230 -24.13 -6.31 19.29
N ALA A 231 -23.60 -7.38 19.87
CA ALA A 231 -22.98 -8.47 19.13
C ALA A 231 -24.00 -9.18 18.22
N LYS A 232 -25.22 -9.43 18.72
CA LYS A 232 -26.30 -10.01 17.94
C LYS A 232 -26.69 -9.12 16.75
N ASN A 233 -26.81 -7.80 16.96
CA ASN A 233 -27.11 -6.86 15.88
C ASN A 233 -26.07 -6.97 14.74
N VAL A 234 -24.78 -7.10 15.08
CA VAL A 234 -23.71 -7.26 14.10
C VAL A 234 -23.82 -8.61 13.40
N THR A 235 -23.88 -9.71 14.16
CA THR A 235 -23.81 -11.07 13.59
C THR A 235 -25.04 -11.47 12.76
N GLU A 236 -26.20 -10.88 13.03
CA GLU A 236 -27.42 -11.13 12.27
C GLU A 236 -27.57 -10.22 11.04
N ASN A 237 -27.06 -8.99 11.07
CA ASN A 237 -27.39 -7.98 10.08
C ASN A 237 -26.20 -7.54 9.20
N LEU A 238 -24.94 -7.74 9.64
CA LEU A 238 -23.79 -7.44 8.80
C LEU A 238 -23.67 -8.48 7.69
N LYS A 239 -23.62 -8.02 6.44
CA LYS A 239 -23.36 -8.88 5.28
C LYS A 239 -22.30 -8.28 4.39
N ILE A 240 -21.42 -9.13 3.87
CA ILE A 240 -20.36 -8.72 2.93
C ILE A 240 -20.34 -9.74 1.79
N TYR A 241 -20.44 -9.26 0.56
CA TYR A 241 -20.45 -10.10 -0.62
C TYR A 241 -20.04 -9.33 -1.88
N PRO A 242 -19.45 -10.00 -2.89
CA PRO A 242 -19.26 -9.41 -4.21
C PRO A 242 -20.59 -8.96 -4.82
N LEU A 243 -20.61 -7.83 -5.51
CA LEU A 243 -21.83 -7.34 -6.18
C LEU A 243 -22.42 -8.39 -7.14
N ALA A 244 -21.53 -9.16 -7.78
CA ALA A 244 -21.94 -10.25 -8.67
C ALA A 244 -22.70 -11.41 -7.97
N GLU A 245 -22.54 -11.54 -6.65
CA GLU A 245 -23.19 -12.58 -5.83
C GLU A 245 -24.41 -12.04 -5.04
N LYS A 246 -24.88 -10.83 -5.35
CA LYS A 246 -25.95 -10.15 -4.60
C LYS A 246 -27.25 -10.95 -4.45
N ASP A 247 -27.57 -11.81 -5.42
CA ASP A 247 -28.80 -12.60 -5.43
C ASP A 247 -28.69 -13.92 -4.63
N ASN A 248 -27.44 -14.35 -4.35
CA ASN A 248 -27.16 -15.53 -3.53
C ASN A 248 -25.83 -15.38 -2.77
N PRO A 249 -25.76 -14.45 -1.81
CA PRO A 249 -24.52 -14.18 -1.08
C PRO A 249 -24.15 -15.34 -0.16
N LYS A 250 -22.84 -15.60 -0.01
CA LYS A 250 -22.35 -16.57 0.97
C LYS A 250 -22.73 -16.15 2.38
N LYS A 251 -23.02 -17.13 3.22
CA LYS A 251 -23.29 -16.90 4.65
C LYS A 251 -22.08 -16.28 5.32
N MET A 252 -22.33 -15.29 6.18
CA MET A 252 -21.30 -14.67 6.99
C MET A 252 -20.78 -15.62 8.07
N GLU A 253 -19.49 -15.57 8.31
CA GLU A 253 -18.80 -16.25 9.42
C GLU A 253 -18.14 -15.18 10.29
N PHE A 254 -18.38 -15.25 11.59
CA PHE A 254 -17.81 -14.33 12.57
C PHE A 254 -16.81 -15.09 13.43
N ILE A 255 -15.59 -14.55 13.54
CA ILE A 255 -14.51 -15.10 14.34
C ILE A 255 -14.36 -14.20 15.55
N SER A 256 -14.52 -14.79 16.75
CA SER A 256 -14.32 -14.04 18.01
C SER A 256 -12.84 -13.74 18.21
N GLY A 257 -12.53 -12.49 18.52
CA GLY A 257 -11.22 -12.01 18.94
C GLY A 257 -11.12 -11.79 20.45
N SER A 258 -12.21 -12.06 21.17
CA SER A 258 -12.33 -11.84 22.62
C SER A 258 -11.85 -13.04 23.43
#